data_2187cbfc20f1a0357e7198ed7a8a1396
#
_entry.id   2187cbfc20f1a0357e7198ed7a8a1396
#
_cell.length_a   1.000
_cell.length_b   1.000
_cell.length_c   1.000
_cell.angle_alpha   90.00
_cell.angle_beta   90.00
_cell.angle_gamma   90.00
#
_symmetry.space_group_name_H-M   'P 1'
#
loop_
_entity.id
_entity.type
_entity.pdbx_description
1 polymer ?
#
loop_
_entity_poly.entity_id
_entity_poly.type
_entity_poly.pdbx_seq_one_letter_code
_entity_poly.pdbx_strand_id
1 'polypeptide(L)'
;SGDYRLEADRSCSAFEPLRCDVFVTESTFALPIYGWQPQREVIDEMLRWWTENADASRASVLFCYALGKAQRILAGFADAAGASLPGAIVCHGAVESMNHAYRASGVALPDTFAVGDVERAALRRALVLAPPSAARSPWLRRFGTASDAFASGWMQVRGTRRRRAIDR
;
A
#
# COMPACT_ATOMS: atom_id res chain seq x y z
N SER A 1 23.84 -7.82 -3.04
CA SER A 1 22.69 -7.81 -2.15
C SER A 1 21.43 -7.57 -2.98
N GLY A 2 20.29 -8.02 -2.49
CA GLY A 2 19.00 -7.72 -3.07
C GLY A 2 18.51 -6.32 -2.64
N ASP A 3 17.20 -6.19 -2.54
CA ASP A 3 16.59 -4.96 -2.06
C ASP A 3 16.96 -4.68 -0.60
N TYR A 4 17.30 -3.44 -0.30
CA TYR A 4 17.56 -2.98 1.05
C TYR A 4 17.07 -1.54 1.22
N ARG A 5 16.90 -1.11 2.45
CA ARG A 5 16.37 0.19 2.77
C ARG A 5 17.19 0.85 3.87
N LEU A 6 17.67 2.06 3.58
CA LEU A 6 18.46 2.85 4.55
C LEU A 6 17.57 3.58 5.56
N GLU A 7 16.39 4.01 5.14
CA GLU A 7 15.44 4.70 6.03
C GLU A 7 14.75 3.72 6.97
N ALA A 8 14.48 4.18 8.19
CA ALA A 8 13.69 3.41 9.15
C ALA A 8 12.31 3.06 8.60
N ASP A 9 11.93 1.80 8.72
CA ASP A 9 10.66 1.27 8.26
C ASP A 9 10.13 0.25 9.28
N ARG A 10 8.93 0.48 9.83
CA ARG A 10 8.36 -0.40 10.85
C ARG A 10 7.97 -1.78 10.33
N SER A 11 7.93 -1.96 9.03
CA SER A 11 7.61 -3.24 8.41
C SER A 11 8.83 -4.16 8.23
N CYS A 12 10.03 -3.71 8.60
CA CYS A 12 11.26 -4.50 8.51
C CYS A 12 12.28 -4.11 9.59
N SER A 13 13.30 -4.95 9.78
CA SER A 13 14.43 -4.63 10.64
C SER A 13 15.21 -3.42 10.12
N ALA A 14 15.82 -2.65 11.03
CA ALA A 14 16.70 -1.55 10.66
C ALA A 14 17.87 -2.04 9.79
N PHE A 15 18.27 -1.19 8.85
CA PHE A 15 19.43 -1.49 8.03
C PHE A 15 20.71 -1.45 8.87
N GLU A 16 21.45 -2.56 8.86
CA GLU A 16 22.74 -2.66 9.52
C GLU A 16 23.86 -2.71 8.46
N PRO A 17 24.70 -1.66 8.36
CA PRO A 17 25.80 -1.67 7.41
C PRO A 17 26.87 -2.66 7.83
N LEU A 18 27.21 -3.58 6.94
CA LEU A 18 28.32 -4.51 7.12
C LEU A 18 29.55 -4.05 6.33
N ARG A 19 30.72 -4.09 6.96
CA ARG A 19 31.98 -3.82 6.27
C ARG A 19 32.27 -4.97 5.28
N CYS A 20 32.53 -4.63 4.02
CA CYS A 20 32.86 -5.61 2.98
C CYS A 20 33.83 -5.00 1.98
N ASP A 21 34.58 -5.84 1.27
CA ASP A 21 35.52 -5.41 0.24
C ASP A 21 34.82 -5.14 -1.09
N VAL A 22 33.70 -5.82 -1.35
CA VAL A 22 32.88 -5.67 -2.57
C VAL A 22 31.40 -5.65 -2.19
N PHE A 23 30.68 -4.63 -2.63
CA PHE A 23 29.25 -4.50 -2.46
C PHE A 23 28.55 -4.46 -3.83
N VAL A 24 27.70 -5.46 -4.09
CA VAL A 24 26.88 -5.52 -5.30
C VAL A 24 25.44 -5.18 -4.92
N THR A 25 24.88 -4.17 -5.54
CA THR A 25 23.52 -3.68 -5.28
C THR A 25 22.70 -3.56 -6.56
N GLU A 26 21.38 -3.70 -6.43
CA GLU A 26 20.46 -3.26 -7.47
C GLU A 26 20.38 -1.71 -7.47
N SER A 27 19.93 -1.12 -8.57
CA SER A 27 19.85 0.33 -8.74
C SER A 27 18.67 0.79 -9.60
N THR A 28 17.57 0.06 -9.54
CA THR A 28 16.36 0.30 -10.35
C THR A 28 15.87 1.74 -10.27
N PHE A 29 15.94 2.34 -9.10
CA PHE A 29 15.48 3.70 -8.81
C PHE A 29 16.61 4.68 -8.47
N ALA A 30 17.83 4.41 -8.90
CA ALA A 30 18.99 5.26 -8.61
C ALA A 30 19.04 6.55 -9.47
N LEU A 31 18.22 6.67 -10.50
CA LEU A 31 18.20 7.86 -11.35
C LEU A 31 17.59 9.06 -10.60
N PRO A 32 18.14 10.29 -10.77
CA PRO A 32 17.64 11.50 -10.09
C PRO A 32 16.19 11.88 -10.41
N ILE A 33 15.59 11.29 -11.45
CA ILE A 33 14.17 11.50 -11.79
C ILE A 33 13.22 10.92 -10.74
N TYR A 34 13.70 10.00 -9.89
CA TYR A 34 12.92 9.42 -8.80
C TYR A 34 13.14 10.25 -7.51
N GLY A 35 12.42 11.36 -7.39
CA GLY A 35 12.35 12.12 -6.14
C GLY A 35 11.43 11.43 -5.13
N TRP A 36 11.97 11.00 -4.00
CA TRP A 36 11.19 10.35 -2.96
C TRP A 36 10.68 11.39 -1.96
N GLN A 37 9.35 11.40 -1.79
CA GLN A 37 8.73 12.13 -0.69
C GLN A 37 8.91 11.35 0.63
N PRO A 38 8.97 12.05 1.77
CA PRO A 38 8.92 11.41 3.08
C PRO A 38 7.71 10.47 3.18
N GLN A 39 7.91 9.28 3.75
CA GLN A 39 6.84 8.27 3.85
C GLN A 39 5.58 8.83 4.50
N ARG A 40 5.73 9.68 5.53
CA ARG A 40 4.62 10.30 6.24
C ARG A 40 3.73 11.11 5.30
N GLU A 41 4.33 11.93 4.44
CA GLU A 41 3.57 12.76 3.48
C GLU A 41 2.75 11.92 2.51
N VAL A 42 3.34 10.80 2.05
CA VAL A 42 2.64 9.84 1.17
C VAL A 42 1.47 9.16 1.90
N ILE A 43 1.65 8.78 3.16
CA ILE A 43 0.58 8.20 3.99
C ILE A 43 -0.53 9.22 4.25
N ASP A 44 -0.18 10.46 4.56
CA ASP A 44 -1.14 11.54 4.78
C ASP A 44 -1.94 11.86 3.49
N GLU A 45 -1.29 11.79 2.32
CA GLU A 45 -1.98 11.92 1.02
C GLU A 45 -2.95 10.76 0.77
N MET A 46 -2.53 9.53 1.04
CA MET A 46 -3.39 8.36 0.92
C MET A 46 -4.60 8.41 1.86
N LEU A 47 -4.41 8.87 3.10
CA LEU A 47 -5.50 9.04 4.08
C LEU A 47 -6.50 10.12 3.62
N ARG A 48 -6.02 11.24 3.12
CA ARG A 48 -6.90 12.30 2.57
C ARG A 48 -7.72 11.77 1.40
N TRP A 49 -7.09 11.11 0.44
CA TRP A 49 -7.77 10.50 -0.70
C TRP A 49 -8.81 9.45 -0.27
N TRP A 50 -8.48 8.63 0.72
CA TRP A 50 -9.42 7.65 1.27
C TRP A 50 -10.60 8.34 1.97
N THR A 51 -10.36 9.37 2.77
CA THR A 51 -11.40 10.14 3.45
C THR A 51 -12.36 10.76 2.45
N GLU A 52 -11.86 11.46 1.43
CA GLU A 52 -12.66 12.07 0.36
C GLU A 52 -13.56 11.04 -0.34
N ASN A 53 -13.02 9.85 -0.63
CA ASN A 53 -13.81 8.79 -1.25
C ASN A 53 -14.84 8.20 -0.28
N ALA A 54 -14.47 7.96 0.97
CA ALA A 54 -15.38 7.43 1.98
C ALA A 54 -16.57 8.37 2.22
N ASP A 55 -16.35 9.68 2.24
CA ASP A 55 -17.40 10.68 2.37
C ASP A 55 -18.33 10.73 1.13
N ALA A 56 -17.77 10.44 -0.04
CA ALA A 56 -18.54 10.27 -1.28
C ALA A 56 -19.16 8.86 -1.42
N SER A 57 -19.13 8.01 -0.39
CA SER A 57 -19.60 6.61 -0.45
C SER A 57 -19.00 5.82 -1.60
N ARG A 58 -17.71 6.01 -1.85
CA ARG A 58 -16.93 5.40 -2.90
C ARG A 58 -15.73 4.66 -2.29
N ALA A 59 -15.52 3.40 -2.66
CA ALA A 59 -14.38 2.63 -2.20
C ALA A 59 -13.07 3.19 -2.79
N SER A 60 -11.98 3.07 -2.02
CA SER A 60 -10.62 3.41 -2.45
C SER A 60 -9.85 2.14 -2.73
N VAL A 61 -9.50 1.84 -3.98
CA VAL A 61 -8.75 0.65 -4.37
C VAL A 61 -7.29 1.04 -4.60
N LEU A 62 -6.41 0.57 -3.73
CA LEU A 62 -4.98 0.81 -3.82
C LEU A 62 -4.27 -0.45 -4.33
N PHE A 63 -3.82 -0.42 -5.57
CA PHE A 63 -3.01 -1.48 -6.12
C PHE A 63 -1.56 -1.36 -5.64
N CYS A 64 -1.03 -2.43 -5.05
CA CYS A 64 0.34 -2.52 -4.59
C CYS A 64 0.82 -3.97 -4.61
N TYR A 65 2.14 -4.17 -4.52
CA TYR A 65 2.66 -5.53 -4.36
C TYR A 65 2.21 -6.13 -3.03
N ALA A 66 1.77 -7.39 -3.09
CA ALA A 66 1.20 -8.11 -1.94
C ALA A 66 2.22 -8.33 -0.81
N LEU A 67 3.49 -8.53 -1.16
CA LEU A 67 4.60 -8.66 -0.21
C LEU A 67 5.36 -7.34 -0.09
N GLY A 68 5.63 -6.92 1.12
CA GLY A 68 6.44 -5.76 1.50
C GLY A 68 5.72 -4.43 1.33
N LYS A 69 5.26 -4.07 0.12
CA LYS A 69 4.64 -2.77 -0.14
C LYS A 69 3.32 -2.60 0.61
N ALA A 70 2.44 -3.59 0.58
CA ALA A 70 1.16 -3.54 1.29
C ALA A 70 1.37 -3.40 2.80
N GLN A 71 2.26 -4.18 3.39
CA GLN A 71 2.53 -4.17 4.83
C GLN A 71 3.17 -2.85 5.27
N ARG A 72 4.04 -2.27 4.45
CA ARG A 72 4.62 -0.95 4.71
C ARG A 72 3.55 0.15 4.74
N ILE A 73 2.60 0.12 3.81
CA ILE A 73 1.48 1.06 3.79
C ILE A 73 0.62 0.88 5.02
N LEU A 74 0.28 -0.37 5.37
CA LEU A 74 -0.50 -0.68 6.57
C LEU A 74 0.20 -0.23 7.85
N ALA A 75 1.50 -0.48 8.00
CA ALA A 75 2.28 0.00 9.15
C ALA A 75 2.29 1.54 9.23
N GLY A 76 2.36 2.23 8.08
CA GLY A 76 2.23 3.68 8.02
C GLY A 76 0.86 4.19 8.49
N PHE A 77 -0.21 3.48 8.18
CA PHE A 77 -1.55 3.80 8.70
C PHE A 77 -1.68 3.54 10.20
N ALA A 78 -1.03 2.50 10.73
CA ALA A 78 -1.00 2.26 12.18
C ALA A 78 -0.35 3.43 12.93
N ASP A 79 0.67 4.06 12.35
CA ASP A 79 1.34 5.23 12.93
C ASP A 79 0.50 6.50 12.85
N ALA A 80 -0.21 6.68 11.73
CA ALA A 80 -1.07 7.84 11.53
C ALA A 80 -2.40 7.73 12.29
N ALA A 81 -2.79 6.52 12.69
CA ALA A 81 -4.08 6.19 13.31
C ALA A 81 -4.23 6.58 14.78
N GLY A 82 -3.50 7.60 15.27
CA GLY A 82 -3.99 8.37 16.43
C GLY A 82 -5.39 8.98 16.18
N ALA A 83 -5.86 9.00 14.93
CA ALA A 83 -7.19 9.36 14.48
C ALA A 83 -7.92 8.11 13.94
N SER A 84 -9.24 8.05 14.12
CA SER A 84 -10.10 6.99 13.56
C SER A 84 -9.94 6.90 12.04
N LEU A 85 -9.68 5.69 11.52
CA LEU A 85 -9.62 5.44 10.07
C LEU A 85 -10.99 5.70 9.40
N PRO A 86 -11.04 6.17 8.14
CA PRO A 86 -12.29 6.53 7.47
C PRO A 86 -13.26 5.36 7.25
N GLY A 87 -12.77 4.12 7.30
CA GLY A 87 -13.56 2.91 7.09
C GLY A 87 -12.74 1.64 7.34
N ALA A 88 -13.28 0.51 6.93
CA ALA A 88 -12.61 -0.77 7.01
C ALA A 88 -11.46 -0.88 5.98
N ILE A 89 -10.38 -1.57 6.36
CA ILE A 89 -9.32 -1.96 5.42
C ILE A 89 -9.62 -3.39 4.95
N VAL A 90 -9.89 -3.54 3.67
CA VAL A 90 -10.19 -4.84 3.05
C VAL A 90 -9.01 -5.29 2.20
N CYS A 91 -8.50 -6.48 2.45
CA CYS A 91 -7.35 -7.00 1.73
C CYS A 91 -7.72 -8.14 0.78
N HIS A 92 -7.10 -8.14 -0.40
CA HIS A 92 -7.12 -9.32 -1.27
C HIS A 92 -6.41 -10.48 -0.57
N GLY A 93 -6.85 -11.73 -0.78
CA GLY A 93 -6.30 -12.90 -0.09
C GLY A 93 -4.78 -13.03 -0.18
N ALA A 94 -4.17 -12.66 -1.32
CA ALA A 94 -2.71 -12.65 -1.46
C ALA A 94 -2.02 -11.63 -0.54
N VAL A 95 -2.66 -10.50 -0.25
CA VAL A 95 -2.16 -9.50 0.70
C VAL A 95 -2.35 -9.99 2.12
N GLU A 96 -3.53 -10.53 2.43
CA GLU A 96 -3.85 -11.00 3.79
C GLU A 96 -2.94 -12.16 4.22
N SER A 97 -2.62 -13.08 3.32
CA SER A 97 -1.64 -14.14 3.58
C SER A 97 -0.29 -13.58 4.04
N MET A 98 0.17 -12.48 3.43
CA MET A 98 1.40 -11.81 3.85
C MET A 98 1.23 -11.04 5.17
N ASN A 99 0.07 -10.39 5.40
CA ASN A 99 -0.23 -9.71 6.65
C ASN A 99 -0.14 -10.67 7.85
N HIS A 100 -0.62 -11.90 7.71
CA HIS A 100 -0.48 -12.92 8.74
C HIS A 100 0.98 -13.21 9.09
N ALA A 101 1.84 -13.37 8.08
CA ALA A 101 3.26 -13.61 8.29
C ALA A 101 3.94 -12.42 9.00
N TYR A 102 3.62 -11.19 8.60
CA TYR A 102 4.16 -9.97 9.23
C TYR A 102 3.71 -9.83 10.69
N ARG A 103 2.43 -10.06 10.99
CA ARG A 103 1.91 -10.05 12.38
C ARG A 103 2.59 -11.14 13.22
N ALA A 104 2.78 -12.34 12.68
CA ALA A 104 3.49 -13.42 13.35
C ALA A 104 4.97 -13.08 13.63
N SER A 105 5.58 -12.21 12.81
CA SER A 105 6.92 -11.67 13.02
C SER A 105 6.98 -10.45 13.94
N GLY A 106 5.85 -10.08 14.58
CA GLY A 106 5.77 -8.97 15.53
C GLY A 106 5.56 -7.59 14.91
N VAL A 107 5.29 -7.50 13.60
CA VAL A 107 4.98 -6.21 12.95
C VAL A 107 3.56 -5.78 13.28
N ALA A 108 3.41 -4.59 13.87
CA ALA A 108 2.12 -4.00 14.17
C ALA A 108 1.46 -3.51 12.87
N LEU A 109 0.34 -4.12 12.52
CA LEU A 109 -0.52 -3.72 11.39
C LEU A 109 -1.94 -3.47 11.91
N PRO A 110 -2.68 -2.50 11.34
CA PRO A 110 -4.08 -2.30 11.67
C PRO A 110 -4.92 -3.54 11.33
N ASP A 111 -6.13 -3.61 11.87
CA ASP A 111 -7.06 -4.68 11.53
C ASP A 111 -7.39 -4.65 10.04
N THR A 112 -7.36 -5.82 9.42
CA THR A 112 -7.69 -6.02 8.01
C THR A 112 -8.71 -7.13 7.87
N PHE A 113 -9.59 -7.02 6.88
CA PHE A 113 -10.75 -7.89 6.72
C PHE A 113 -10.75 -8.55 5.33
N ALA A 114 -11.27 -9.76 5.26
CA ALA A 114 -11.69 -10.32 3.98
C ALA A 114 -12.99 -9.63 3.51
N VAL A 115 -13.21 -9.59 2.21
CA VAL A 115 -14.39 -8.92 1.64
C VAL A 115 -15.73 -9.53 2.11
N GLY A 116 -15.74 -10.79 2.52
CA GLY A 116 -16.91 -11.48 3.06
C GLY A 116 -17.26 -11.12 4.50
N ASP A 117 -16.31 -10.56 5.23
CA ASP A 117 -16.43 -10.25 6.66
C ASP A 117 -16.90 -8.81 6.90
N VAL A 118 -17.09 -8.03 5.84
CA VAL A 118 -17.48 -6.62 5.89
C VAL A 118 -18.86 -6.43 5.25
N GLU A 119 -19.73 -5.71 5.94
CA GLU A 119 -21.06 -5.38 5.44
C GLU A 119 -20.99 -4.61 4.12
N ARG A 120 -21.92 -4.89 3.21
CA ARG A 120 -21.94 -4.31 1.87
C ARG A 120 -21.98 -2.78 1.86
N ALA A 121 -22.63 -2.16 2.83
CA ALA A 121 -22.66 -0.70 2.97
C ALA A 121 -21.27 -0.15 3.34
N ALA A 122 -20.56 -0.83 4.26
CA ALA A 122 -19.23 -0.44 4.69
C ALA A 122 -18.17 -0.65 3.61
N LEU A 123 -18.35 -1.60 2.68
CA LEU A 123 -17.45 -1.78 1.53
C LEU A 123 -17.35 -0.54 0.65
N ARG A 124 -18.38 0.30 0.60
CA ARG A 124 -18.37 1.55 -0.19
C ARG A 124 -17.48 2.64 0.42
N ARG A 125 -17.07 2.47 1.66
CA ARG A 125 -16.17 3.40 2.38
C ARG A 125 -14.78 2.77 2.61
N ALA A 126 -14.59 1.53 2.18
CA ALA A 126 -13.40 0.76 2.47
C ALA A 126 -12.17 1.27 1.70
N LEU A 127 -11.00 1.12 2.34
CA LEU A 127 -9.74 1.04 1.61
C LEU A 127 -9.49 -0.42 1.24
N VAL A 128 -9.21 -0.65 -0.03
CA VAL A 128 -9.01 -2.00 -0.59
C VAL A 128 -7.56 -2.13 -1.04
N LEU A 129 -6.81 -3.04 -0.43
CA LEU A 129 -5.44 -3.37 -0.85
C LEU A 129 -5.44 -4.63 -1.71
N ALA A 130 -4.94 -4.52 -2.93
CA ALA A 130 -4.93 -5.62 -3.88
C ALA A 130 -3.67 -5.62 -4.75
N PRO A 131 -3.18 -6.80 -5.19
CA PRO A 131 -2.09 -6.86 -6.15
C PRO A 131 -2.56 -6.36 -7.52
N PRO A 132 -1.64 -5.84 -8.37
CA PRO A 132 -1.99 -5.37 -9.72
C PRO A 132 -2.70 -6.42 -10.59
N SER A 133 -2.44 -7.71 -10.35
CA SER A 133 -3.10 -8.82 -11.03
C SER A 133 -4.61 -8.93 -10.73
N ALA A 134 -5.06 -8.33 -9.63
CA ALA A 134 -6.49 -8.29 -9.29
C ALA A 134 -7.25 -7.21 -10.07
N ALA A 135 -6.56 -6.32 -10.80
CA ALA A 135 -7.19 -5.30 -11.62
C ALA A 135 -8.15 -5.94 -12.64
N ARG A 136 -9.35 -5.36 -12.76
CA ARG A 136 -10.44 -5.86 -13.63
C ARG A 136 -10.99 -7.26 -13.28
N SER A 137 -10.60 -7.82 -12.13
CA SER A 137 -11.15 -9.11 -11.69
C SER A 137 -12.61 -8.99 -11.22
N PRO A 138 -13.39 -10.10 -11.25
CA PRO A 138 -14.73 -10.12 -10.66
C PRO A 138 -14.74 -9.78 -9.16
N TRP A 139 -13.65 -10.00 -8.46
CA TRP A 139 -13.50 -9.69 -7.03
C TRP A 139 -13.71 -8.20 -6.74
N LEU A 140 -13.20 -7.30 -7.60
CA LEU A 140 -13.36 -5.85 -7.45
C LEU A 140 -14.78 -5.35 -7.63
N ARG A 141 -15.65 -6.09 -8.37
CA ARG A 141 -17.05 -5.69 -8.58
C ARG A 141 -17.84 -5.60 -7.27
N ARG A 142 -17.38 -6.25 -6.21
CA ARG A 142 -18.03 -6.25 -4.90
C ARG A 142 -18.02 -4.88 -4.23
N PHE A 143 -17.08 -4.01 -4.59
CA PHE A 143 -16.91 -2.68 -4.00
C PHE A 143 -17.80 -1.61 -4.69
N GLY A 144 -18.44 -1.93 -5.82
CA GLY A 144 -19.27 -1.00 -6.58
C GLY A 144 -18.44 0.11 -7.23
N THR A 145 -18.88 1.36 -7.08
CA THR A 145 -18.12 2.52 -7.57
C THR A 145 -16.87 2.67 -6.71
N ALA A 146 -15.72 2.73 -7.35
CA ALA A 146 -14.42 2.86 -6.69
C ALA A 146 -13.53 3.87 -7.41
N SER A 147 -12.68 4.54 -6.64
CA SER A 147 -11.52 5.27 -7.14
C SER A 147 -10.31 4.38 -6.98
N ASP A 148 -9.41 4.30 -7.96
CA ASP A 148 -8.24 3.47 -7.89
C ASP A 148 -6.94 4.27 -7.98
N ALA A 149 -5.91 3.75 -7.31
CA ALA A 149 -4.56 4.27 -7.30
C ALA A 149 -3.55 3.13 -7.34
N PHE A 150 -2.31 3.44 -7.73
CA PHE A 150 -1.22 2.47 -7.78
C PHE A 150 0.01 2.93 -6.99
N ALA A 151 0.34 2.23 -5.91
CA ALA A 151 1.50 2.54 -5.07
C ALA A 151 2.77 1.91 -5.66
N SER A 152 3.47 2.63 -6.52
CA SER A 152 4.75 2.18 -7.10
C SER A 152 5.64 3.38 -7.45
N GLY A 153 6.95 3.22 -7.25
CA GLY A 153 7.95 4.19 -7.69
C GLY A 153 7.91 4.48 -9.19
N TRP A 154 7.48 3.52 -10.01
CA TRP A 154 7.29 3.72 -11.44
C TRP A 154 6.25 4.80 -11.79
N MET A 155 5.34 5.13 -10.87
CA MET A 155 4.34 6.18 -11.06
C MET A 155 4.93 7.59 -11.02
N GLN A 156 6.18 7.74 -10.61
CA GLN A 156 6.92 9.00 -10.71
C GLN A 156 7.16 9.43 -12.17
N VAL A 157 7.18 8.46 -13.10
CA VAL A 157 7.44 8.72 -14.53
C VAL A 157 6.12 8.93 -15.27
N ARG A 158 5.92 10.12 -15.84
CA ARG A 158 4.69 10.52 -16.58
C ARG A 158 4.22 9.50 -17.63
N GLY A 159 5.15 8.89 -18.38
CA GLY A 159 4.81 7.88 -19.38
C GLY A 159 4.19 6.62 -18.81
N THR A 160 4.57 6.22 -17.62
CA THR A 160 4.02 5.06 -16.90
C THR A 160 2.62 5.35 -16.37
N ARG A 161 2.37 6.54 -15.84
CA ARG A 161 1.03 6.98 -15.41
C ARG A 161 0.00 6.86 -16.55
N ARG A 162 0.32 7.39 -17.74
CA ARG A 162 -0.56 7.36 -18.91
C ARG A 162 -0.92 5.94 -19.37
N ARG A 163 0.02 5.00 -19.25
CA ARG A 163 -0.21 3.61 -19.68
C ARG A 163 -1.14 2.82 -18.75
N ARG A 164 -1.29 3.24 -17.51
CA ARG A 164 -2.03 2.49 -16.49
C ARG A 164 -3.46 2.98 -16.26
N ALA A 165 -3.87 4.10 -16.87
CA ALA A 165 -5.21 4.68 -16.75
C ALA A 165 -5.71 4.71 -15.29
N ILE A 166 -4.87 5.22 -14.39
CA ILE A 166 -5.13 5.30 -12.95
C ILE A 166 -5.37 6.76 -12.60
N ASP A 167 -6.35 7.04 -11.74
CA ASP A 167 -6.75 8.39 -11.35
C ASP A 167 -5.66 9.14 -10.55
N ARG A 168 -4.75 8.39 -9.87
CA ARG A 168 -3.64 8.94 -9.07
C ARG A 168 -2.40 8.05 -9.04
#